data_efc10c070490587096fdab786755d13e
#
_entry.id   efc10c070490587096fdab786755d13e
#
_cell.length_a   1.000
_cell.length_b   1.000
_cell.length_c   1.000
_cell.angle_alpha   90.00
_cell.angle_beta   90.00
_cell.angle_gamma   90.00
#
_symmetry.space_group_name_H-M   'P 1'
#
loop_
_entity.id
_entity.type
_entity.pdbx_description
1 polymer ?
#
loop_
_entity_poly.entity_id
_entity_poly.type
_entity_poly.pdbx_seq_one_letter_code
_entity_poly.pdbx_strand_id
1 'polypeptide(L)'
;MAIAWIVLDLTGSEKTMGLINSVPGIAIISMSLFGGVLADRFERWRLLWQTKLAITFLSLLTGLLLTFEIINSSTIWYLIPISLIIGMLFALHNPASQAFVLDVVGKRNLVSASSFSAASSTIATIAAPSLGGILLWLGYDWSFYTLAIFYFSSTIMILSIKKRHKSVIVEKSNNVFYDVKSGLLYAFRNPLIRSLLIISITAIFSGIYQPVIPVKIKNDLGLGEFEYGIVLAMNGVGALIGSIFLFIINERIRKIYLLIISFLAFDLGVLIFGFSPNYAICIFAMILLGVGFASWMVTIPVLLQTNTSDEMRGRVISLYYMTILTYQLGWFFGGMLLESFGIHVSVLIATIGSLSIGATTILFSKSLRSAN
;
A
#
# COMPACT_ATOMS: atom_id res chain seq x y z
N MET A 1 -7.54 5.47 -5.22
CA MET A 1 -8.68 6.32 -4.86
C MET A 1 -9.52 6.67 -6.10
N ALA A 2 -9.06 7.55 -7.00
CA ALA A 2 -9.85 8.00 -8.17
C ALA A 2 -10.40 6.84 -9.01
N ILE A 3 -9.57 5.88 -9.42
CA ILE A 3 -10.03 4.73 -10.21
C ILE A 3 -11.15 3.94 -9.50
N ALA A 4 -11.07 3.75 -8.18
CA ALA A 4 -12.10 3.01 -7.44
C ALA A 4 -13.44 3.73 -7.51
N TRP A 5 -13.45 5.04 -7.28
CA TRP A 5 -14.67 5.85 -7.36
C TRP A 5 -15.25 5.89 -8.77
N ILE A 6 -14.42 6.20 -9.76
CA ILE A 6 -14.85 6.31 -11.17
C ILE A 6 -15.45 4.99 -11.67
N VAL A 7 -14.78 3.86 -11.40
CA VAL A 7 -15.31 2.55 -11.84
C VAL A 7 -16.62 2.25 -11.16
N LEU A 8 -16.76 2.49 -9.85
CA LEU A 8 -18.01 2.29 -9.14
C LEU A 8 -19.11 3.22 -9.65
N ASP A 9 -18.77 4.48 -9.94
CA ASP A 9 -19.75 5.46 -10.42
C ASP A 9 -20.26 5.15 -11.83
N LEU A 10 -19.36 4.81 -12.75
CA LEU A 10 -19.69 4.54 -14.14
C LEU A 10 -20.36 3.18 -14.37
N THR A 11 -20.02 2.17 -13.56
CA THR A 11 -20.49 0.79 -13.79
C THR A 11 -21.52 0.30 -12.78
N GLY A 12 -21.56 0.88 -11.59
CA GLY A 12 -22.35 0.37 -10.47
C GLY A 12 -21.90 -1.00 -9.94
N SER A 13 -20.77 -1.58 -10.46
CA SER A 13 -20.31 -2.93 -10.12
C SER A 13 -19.12 -2.88 -9.17
N GLU A 14 -19.31 -3.39 -7.97
CA GLU A 14 -18.29 -3.53 -6.94
C GLU A 14 -17.20 -4.54 -7.37
N LYS A 15 -17.59 -5.60 -8.08
CA LYS A 15 -16.68 -6.62 -8.63
C LYS A 15 -15.75 -6.01 -9.68
N THR A 16 -16.29 -5.22 -10.63
CA THR A 16 -15.48 -4.54 -11.65
C THR A 16 -14.51 -3.57 -11.00
N MET A 17 -14.96 -2.82 -9.99
CA MET A 17 -14.12 -1.92 -9.20
C MET A 17 -12.99 -2.68 -8.51
N GLY A 18 -13.28 -3.78 -7.82
CA GLY A 18 -12.30 -4.61 -7.14
C GLY A 18 -11.27 -5.21 -8.11
N LEU A 19 -11.73 -5.70 -9.26
CA LEU A 19 -10.87 -6.25 -10.31
C LEU A 19 -9.89 -5.19 -10.84
N ILE A 20 -10.38 -4.05 -11.30
CA ILE A 20 -9.53 -3.01 -11.91
C ILE A 20 -8.52 -2.46 -10.90
N ASN A 21 -8.93 -2.27 -9.63
CA ASN A 21 -8.02 -1.78 -8.59
C ASN A 21 -6.99 -2.82 -8.11
N SER A 22 -7.21 -4.12 -8.34
CA SER A 22 -6.23 -5.17 -8.05
C SER A 22 -5.12 -5.26 -9.09
N VAL A 23 -5.37 -4.84 -10.33
CA VAL A 23 -4.44 -4.98 -11.47
C VAL A 23 -3.06 -4.39 -11.23
N PRO A 24 -2.90 -3.14 -10.72
CA PRO A 24 -1.56 -2.59 -10.47
C PRO A 24 -0.76 -3.44 -9.47
N GLY A 25 -1.44 -3.97 -8.45
CA GLY A 25 -0.79 -4.82 -7.46
C GLY A 25 -0.34 -6.17 -8.01
N ILE A 26 -1.16 -6.80 -8.84
CA ILE A 26 -0.79 -8.04 -9.54
C ILE A 26 0.43 -7.79 -10.44
N ALA A 27 0.46 -6.64 -11.13
CA ALA A 27 1.62 -6.22 -11.91
C ALA A 27 2.88 -6.03 -11.07
N ILE A 28 2.76 -5.39 -9.89
CA ILE A 28 3.88 -5.20 -8.96
C ILE A 28 4.40 -6.57 -8.48
N ILE A 29 3.52 -7.49 -8.09
CA ILE A 29 3.89 -8.85 -7.64
C ILE A 29 4.66 -9.58 -8.74
N SER A 30 4.11 -9.60 -9.95
CA SER A 30 4.70 -10.29 -11.10
C SER A 30 6.07 -9.72 -11.46
N MET A 31 6.21 -8.41 -11.44
CA MET A 31 7.46 -7.73 -11.80
C MET A 31 8.47 -7.68 -10.65
N SER A 32 8.06 -7.81 -9.39
CA SER A 32 8.98 -7.72 -8.25
C SER A 32 10.07 -8.79 -8.28
N LEU A 33 9.77 -9.97 -8.83
CA LEU A 33 10.73 -11.06 -9.03
C LEU A 33 11.81 -10.70 -10.07
N PHE A 34 11.44 -9.91 -11.07
CA PHE A 34 12.33 -9.49 -12.17
C PHE A 34 12.86 -8.06 -11.96
N GLY A 35 12.10 -7.23 -11.24
CA GLY A 35 12.35 -5.79 -11.09
C GLY A 35 13.68 -5.46 -10.43
N GLY A 36 14.12 -6.25 -9.45
CA GLY A 36 15.43 -6.08 -8.81
C GLY A 36 16.58 -6.30 -9.78
N VAL A 37 16.51 -7.37 -10.59
CA VAL A 37 17.54 -7.69 -11.60
C VAL A 37 17.53 -6.67 -12.73
N LEU A 38 16.35 -6.19 -13.14
CA LEU A 38 16.24 -5.17 -14.17
C LEU A 38 16.73 -3.80 -13.65
N ALA A 39 16.34 -3.40 -12.44
CA ALA A 39 16.75 -2.13 -11.85
C ALA A 39 18.28 -2.03 -11.66
N ASP A 40 18.96 -3.16 -11.41
CA ASP A 40 20.42 -3.20 -11.28
C ASP A 40 21.15 -3.11 -12.63
N ARG A 41 20.48 -3.45 -13.75
CA ARG A 41 21.03 -3.35 -15.11
C ARG A 41 20.93 -1.94 -15.72
N PHE A 42 19.98 -1.14 -15.25
CA PHE A 42 19.76 0.21 -15.77
C PHE A 42 20.38 1.26 -14.85
N GLU A 43 20.82 2.34 -15.44
CA GLU A 43 21.25 3.51 -14.70
C GLU A 43 20.06 4.10 -13.91
N ARG A 44 20.15 4.10 -12.57
CA ARG A 44 19.04 4.50 -11.67
C ARG A 44 18.44 5.86 -12.04
N TRP A 45 19.30 6.85 -12.34
CA TRP A 45 18.85 8.17 -12.75
C TRP A 45 17.98 8.13 -14.02
N ARG A 46 18.39 7.33 -15.04
CA ARG A 46 17.61 7.15 -16.27
C ARG A 46 16.29 6.45 -15.99
N LEU A 47 16.34 5.38 -15.25
CA LEU A 47 15.15 4.61 -14.89
C LEU A 47 14.12 5.48 -14.17
N LEU A 48 14.56 6.36 -13.26
CA LEU A 48 13.65 7.22 -12.48
C LEU A 48 12.94 8.26 -13.34
N TRP A 49 13.64 9.01 -14.19
CA TRP A 49 12.95 10.00 -15.01
C TRP A 49 12.12 9.37 -16.12
N GLN A 50 12.57 8.25 -16.71
CA GLN A 50 11.81 7.54 -17.74
C GLN A 50 10.51 6.93 -17.20
N THR A 51 10.55 6.30 -16.04
CA THR A 51 9.33 5.75 -15.41
C THR A 51 8.35 6.86 -15.03
N LYS A 52 8.84 7.99 -14.48
CA LYS A 52 7.97 9.13 -14.17
C LYS A 52 7.38 9.78 -15.41
N LEU A 53 8.15 9.93 -16.48
CA LEU A 53 7.66 10.46 -17.74
C LEU A 53 6.61 9.53 -18.37
N ALA A 54 6.82 8.21 -18.30
CA ALA A 54 5.83 7.23 -18.76
C ALA A 54 4.53 7.31 -17.95
N ILE A 55 4.61 7.43 -16.63
CA ILE A 55 3.42 7.63 -15.78
C ILE A 55 2.73 8.96 -16.10
N THR A 56 3.50 10.04 -16.35
CA THR A 56 2.95 11.33 -16.81
C THR A 56 2.11 11.14 -18.08
N PHE A 57 2.67 10.48 -19.07
CA PHE A 57 1.97 10.23 -20.33
C PHE A 57 0.71 9.38 -20.14
N LEU A 58 0.78 8.29 -19.37
CA LEU A 58 -0.38 7.44 -19.07
C LEU A 58 -1.46 8.17 -18.28
N SER A 59 -1.07 9.02 -17.33
CA SER A 59 -2.02 9.85 -16.59
C SER A 59 -2.69 10.88 -17.50
N LEU A 60 -1.91 11.56 -18.34
CA LEU A 60 -2.45 12.50 -19.32
C LEU A 60 -3.41 11.81 -20.31
N LEU A 61 -3.01 10.64 -20.82
CA LEU A 61 -3.85 9.82 -21.70
C LEU A 61 -5.16 9.44 -21.01
N THR A 62 -5.11 9.00 -19.74
CA THR A 62 -6.32 8.64 -18.99
C THR A 62 -7.22 9.86 -18.80
N GLY A 63 -6.65 11.02 -18.46
CA GLY A 63 -7.41 12.27 -18.35
C GLY A 63 -8.11 12.64 -19.67
N LEU A 64 -7.40 12.59 -20.81
CA LEU A 64 -7.96 12.85 -22.14
C LEU A 64 -9.06 11.85 -22.50
N LEU A 65 -8.85 10.55 -22.23
CA LEU A 65 -9.87 9.53 -22.51
C LEU A 65 -11.15 9.73 -21.70
N LEU A 66 -11.04 10.30 -20.49
CA LEU A 66 -12.20 10.67 -19.65
C LEU A 66 -12.85 11.95 -20.18
N THR A 67 -12.11 13.01 -20.51
CA THR A 67 -12.63 14.26 -21.06
C THR A 67 -13.40 14.06 -22.37
N PHE A 68 -12.93 13.16 -23.24
CA PHE A 68 -13.61 12.82 -24.48
C PHE A 68 -14.67 11.72 -24.35
N GLU A 69 -15.00 11.33 -23.12
CA GLU A 69 -16.00 10.28 -22.80
C GLU A 69 -15.71 8.92 -23.48
N ILE A 70 -14.45 8.69 -23.91
CA ILE A 70 -14.02 7.41 -24.49
C ILE A 70 -14.04 6.33 -23.40
N ILE A 71 -13.67 6.68 -22.16
CA ILE A 71 -13.86 5.81 -20.99
C ILE A 71 -15.24 6.09 -20.42
N ASN A 72 -16.13 5.10 -20.57
CA ASN A 72 -17.50 5.09 -20.06
C ASN A 72 -17.85 3.70 -19.52
N SER A 73 -19.10 3.46 -19.15
CA SER A 73 -19.55 2.18 -18.55
C SER A 73 -19.23 0.95 -19.42
N SER A 74 -19.27 1.07 -20.74
CA SER A 74 -18.99 -0.04 -21.67
C SER A 74 -17.51 -0.23 -21.96
N THR A 75 -16.71 0.84 -21.90
CA THR A 75 -15.29 0.86 -22.27
C THR A 75 -14.34 1.00 -21.07
N ILE A 76 -14.85 0.88 -19.85
CA ILE A 76 -14.10 1.00 -18.59
C ILE A 76 -12.87 0.07 -18.54
N TRP A 77 -12.89 -1.01 -19.31
CA TRP A 77 -11.84 -2.00 -19.42
C TRP A 77 -10.51 -1.43 -19.96
N TYR A 78 -10.52 -0.26 -20.59
CA TYR A 78 -9.30 0.45 -21.01
C TYR A 78 -8.42 0.84 -19.80
N LEU A 79 -8.99 0.93 -18.61
CA LEU A 79 -8.23 1.15 -17.38
C LEU A 79 -7.34 -0.06 -17.01
N ILE A 80 -7.66 -1.28 -17.47
CA ILE A 80 -6.85 -2.48 -17.15
C ILE A 80 -5.42 -2.38 -17.72
N PRO A 81 -5.21 -2.22 -19.05
CA PRO A 81 -3.86 -2.12 -19.59
C PRO A 81 -3.11 -0.89 -19.04
N ILE A 82 -3.79 0.24 -18.84
CA ILE A 82 -3.17 1.43 -18.25
C ILE A 82 -2.69 1.13 -16.82
N SER A 83 -3.54 0.56 -15.98
CA SER A 83 -3.23 0.20 -14.60
C SER A 83 -2.13 -0.87 -14.51
N LEU A 84 -2.14 -1.84 -15.43
CA LEU A 84 -1.11 -2.86 -15.53
C LEU A 84 0.27 -2.23 -15.79
N ILE A 85 0.37 -1.36 -16.79
CA ILE A 85 1.62 -0.69 -17.15
C ILE A 85 2.09 0.20 -15.98
N ILE A 86 1.19 0.96 -15.35
CA ILE A 86 1.52 1.78 -14.18
C ILE A 86 2.07 0.90 -13.04
N GLY A 87 1.45 -0.24 -12.76
CA GLY A 87 1.94 -1.18 -11.76
C GLY A 87 3.35 -1.72 -12.08
N MET A 88 3.61 -2.08 -13.34
CA MET A 88 4.95 -2.49 -13.79
C MET A 88 5.99 -1.37 -13.61
N LEU A 89 5.64 -0.14 -13.96
CA LEU A 89 6.51 1.03 -13.77
C LEU A 89 6.82 1.27 -12.29
N PHE A 90 5.84 1.12 -11.40
CA PHE A 90 6.05 1.23 -9.95
C PHE A 90 6.97 0.13 -9.39
N ALA A 91 6.85 -1.10 -9.89
CA ALA A 91 7.73 -2.20 -9.49
C ALA A 91 9.21 -1.93 -9.79
N LEU A 92 9.49 -1.22 -10.90
CA LEU A 92 10.85 -0.79 -11.27
C LEU A 92 11.29 0.48 -10.53
N HIS A 93 10.36 1.43 -10.37
CA HIS A 93 10.63 2.74 -9.81
C HIS A 93 11.00 2.69 -8.32
N ASN A 94 10.26 1.93 -7.51
CA ASN A 94 10.39 1.96 -6.05
C ASN A 94 11.78 1.56 -5.55
N PRO A 95 12.38 0.41 -5.95
CA PRO A 95 13.72 0.04 -5.50
C PRO A 95 14.79 1.01 -6.03
N ALA A 96 14.65 1.47 -7.27
CA ALA A 96 15.58 2.44 -7.86
C ALA A 96 15.55 3.78 -7.11
N SER A 97 14.37 4.25 -6.69
CA SER A 97 14.21 5.50 -5.95
C SER A 97 14.89 5.45 -4.58
N GLN A 98 14.70 4.36 -3.82
CA GLN A 98 15.34 4.20 -2.51
C GLN A 98 16.87 4.17 -2.62
N ALA A 99 17.40 3.46 -3.62
CA ALA A 99 18.83 3.40 -3.86
C ALA A 99 19.40 4.75 -4.34
N PHE A 100 18.66 5.50 -5.15
CA PHE A 100 19.07 6.79 -5.68
C PHE A 100 19.18 7.86 -4.59
N VAL A 101 18.36 7.82 -3.55
CA VAL A 101 18.50 8.72 -2.39
C VAL A 101 19.90 8.60 -1.79
N LEU A 102 20.40 7.36 -1.58
CA LEU A 102 21.75 7.14 -1.07
C LEU A 102 22.82 7.69 -2.03
N ASP A 103 22.63 7.52 -3.35
CA ASP A 103 23.57 8.00 -4.36
C ASP A 103 23.67 9.52 -4.36
N VAL A 104 22.58 10.25 -4.07
CA VAL A 104 22.52 11.71 -4.06
C VAL A 104 23.06 12.31 -2.77
N VAL A 105 22.62 11.80 -1.61
CA VAL A 105 22.92 12.43 -0.31
C VAL A 105 24.15 11.84 0.37
N GLY A 106 24.60 10.66 -0.04
CA GLY A 106 25.70 9.93 0.58
C GLY A 106 25.35 9.33 1.95
N LYS A 107 26.20 8.44 2.45
CA LYS A 107 25.99 7.73 3.73
C LYS A 107 25.82 8.67 4.94
N ARG A 108 26.56 9.81 4.96
CA ARG A 108 26.54 10.76 6.07
C ARG A 108 25.16 11.42 6.29
N ASN A 109 24.46 11.72 5.22
CA ASN A 109 23.19 12.44 5.28
C ASN A 109 21.96 11.52 5.10
N LEU A 110 22.18 10.20 4.99
CA LEU A 110 21.12 9.24 4.67
C LEU A 110 20.00 9.22 5.71
N VAL A 111 20.33 9.32 7.00
CA VAL A 111 19.33 9.34 8.09
C VAL A 111 18.43 10.57 7.94
N SER A 112 19.01 11.75 7.76
CA SER A 112 18.23 12.99 7.59
C SER A 112 17.36 12.95 6.34
N ALA A 113 17.88 12.45 5.21
CA ALA A 113 17.12 12.32 3.98
C ALA A 113 15.97 11.30 4.11
N SER A 114 16.21 10.18 4.78
CA SER A 114 15.17 9.17 5.04
C SER A 114 14.07 9.71 5.96
N SER A 115 14.43 10.45 7.00
CA SER A 115 13.48 11.11 7.90
C SER A 115 12.63 12.15 7.16
N PHE A 116 13.24 12.95 6.31
CA PHE A 116 12.53 13.91 5.46
C PHE A 116 11.56 13.21 4.48
N SER A 117 12.03 12.12 3.83
CA SER A 117 11.19 11.30 2.96
C SER A 117 10.00 10.71 3.70
N ALA A 118 10.21 10.17 4.91
CA ALA A 118 9.14 9.63 5.75
C ALA A 118 8.11 10.70 6.14
N ALA A 119 8.56 11.88 6.58
CA ALA A 119 7.68 13.00 6.91
C ALA A 119 6.87 13.45 5.68
N SER A 120 7.51 13.58 4.51
CA SER A 120 6.84 13.94 3.26
C SER A 120 5.78 12.89 2.85
N SER A 121 6.10 11.59 3.00
CA SER A 121 5.14 10.51 2.73
C SER A 121 3.93 10.58 3.66
N THR A 122 4.15 10.87 4.95
CA THR A 122 3.06 11.00 5.92
C THR A 122 2.14 12.16 5.56
N ILE A 123 2.70 13.33 5.24
CA ILE A 123 1.92 14.49 4.78
C ILE A 123 1.13 14.15 3.51
N ALA A 124 1.77 13.47 2.55
CA ALA A 124 1.11 13.07 1.31
C ALA A 124 -0.04 12.07 1.56
N THR A 125 0.09 11.17 2.52
CA THR A 125 -0.96 10.20 2.87
C THR A 125 -2.23 10.88 3.39
N ILE A 126 -2.09 12.04 4.05
CA ILE A 126 -3.23 12.85 4.53
C ILE A 126 -3.75 13.78 3.43
N ALA A 127 -2.85 14.50 2.78
CA ALA A 127 -3.22 15.55 1.84
C ALA A 127 -3.71 15.01 0.49
N ALA A 128 -3.12 13.92 -0.01
CA ALA A 128 -3.45 13.41 -1.34
C ALA A 128 -4.90 12.91 -1.47
N PRO A 129 -5.48 12.15 -0.51
CA PRO A 129 -6.89 11.77 -0.61
C PRO A 129 -7.84 12.98 -0.52
N SER A 130 -7.55 13.96 0.34
CA SER A 130 -8.36 15.18 0.45
C SER A 130 -8.36 15.96 -0.87
N LEU A 131 -7.18 16.18 -1.45
CA LEU A 131 -7.05 16.81 -2.76
C LEU A 131 -7.74 15.96 -3.85
N GLY A 132 -7.56 14.65 -3.80
CA GLY A 132 -8.19 13.74 -4.74
C GLY A 132 -9.72 13.79 -4.70
N GLY A 133 -10.33 13.95 -3.52
CA GLY A 133 -11.77 14.15 -3.37
C GLY A 133 -12.25 15.45 -4.03
N ILE A 134 -11.53 16.55 -3.80
CA ILE A 134 -11.83 17.84 -4.45
C ILE A 134 -11.70 17.73 -5.97
N LEU A 135 -10.65 17.08 -6.46
CA LEU A 135 -10.40 16.93 -7.89
C LEU A 135 -11.46 16.04 -8.57
N LEU A 136 -11.90 14.98 -7.91
CA LEU A 136 -13.00 14.15 -8.40
C LEU A 136 -14.32 14.90 -8.47
N TRP A 137 -14.60 15.76 -7.48
CA TRP A 137 -15.77 16.62 -7.46
C TRP A 137 -15.78 17.67 -8.60
N LEU A 138 -14.59 18.17 -8.98
CA LEU A 138 -14.43 19.07 -10.12
C LEU A 138 -14.59 18.36 -11.47
N GLY A 139 -14.34 17.05 -11.52
CA GLY A 139 -14.41 16.19 -12.69
C GLY A 139 -13.36 15.08 -12.62
N TYR A 140 -13.69 13.90 -13.15
CA TYR A 140 -12.81 12.72 -13.07
C TYR A 140 -11.45 12.93 -13.75
N ASP A 141 -11.44 13.64 -14.85
CA ASP A 141 -10.27 13.98 -15.64
C ASP A 141 -9.27 14.88 -14.89
N TRP A 142 -9.75 15.82 -14.06
CA TRP A 142 -8.88 16.68 -13.24
C TRP A 142 -7.96 15.93 -12.31
N SER A 143 -8.42 14.77 -11.78
CA SER A 143 -7.57 13.92 -10.96
C SER A 143 -6.34 13.41 -11.72
N PHE A 144 -6.52 13.06 -12.99
CA PHE A 144 -5.44 12.54 -13.83
C PHE A 144 -4.56 13.63 -14.41
N TYR A 145 -5.11 14.79 -14.78
CA TYR A 145 -4.33 15.94 -15.20
C TYR A 145 -3.42 16.45 -14.07
N THR A 146 -3.95 16.55 -12.87
CA THR A 146 -3.15 16.94 -11.69
C THR A 146 -2.05 15.92 -11.40
N LEU A 147 -2.35 14.64 -11.50
CA LEU A 147 -1.37 13.57 -11.36
C LEU A 147 -0.27 13.70 -12.42
N ALA A 148 -0.62 13.94 -13.68
CA ALA A 148 0.33 14.17 -14.77
C ALA A 148 1.24 15.37 -14.51
N ILE A 149 0.69 16.48 -14.01
CA ILE A 149 1.46 17.67 -13.65
C ILE A 149 2.47 17.35 -12.54
N PHE A 150 2.09 16.64 -11.48
CA PHE A 150 3.01 16.28 -10.40
C PHE A 150 4.10 15.32 -10.85
N TYR A 151 3.80 14.31 -11.66
CA TYR A 151 4.81 13.39 -12.19
C TYR A 151 5.74 14.09 -13.18
N PHE A 152 5.22 14.98 -14.02
CA PHE A 152 6.02 15.79 -14.94
C PHE A 152 6.97 16.74 -14.19
N SER A 153 6.47 17.46 -13.19
CA SER A 153 7.28 18.31 -12.32
C SER A 153 8.38 17.52 -11.62
N SER A 154 8.05 16.34 -11.11
CA SER A 154 9.02 15.44 -10.50
C SER A 154 10.06 14.93 -11.52
N THR A 155 9.68 14.72 -12.79
CA THR A 155 10.61 14.37 -13.87
C THR A 155 11.62 15.51 -14.11
N ILE A 156 11.14 16.74 -14.19
CA ILE A 156 12.02 17.94 -14.35
C ILE A 156 13.00 18.04 -13.17
N MET A 157 12.52 17.83 -11.94
CA MET A 157 13.38 17.85 -10.75
C MET A 157 14.49 16.79 -10.82
N ILE A 158 14.17 15.56 -11.24
CA ILE A 158 15.19 14.51 -11.40
C ILE A 158 16.18 14.86 -12.50
N LEU A 159 15.72 15.39 -13.61
CA LEU A 159 16.59 15.83 -14.72
C LEU A 159 17.54 16.97 -14.30
N SER A 160 17.14 17.81 -13.34
CA SER A 160 17.97 18.89 -12.79
C SER A 160 19.11 18.39 -11.90
N ILE A 161 19.02 17.15 -11.39
CA ILE A 161 20.08 16.57 -10.56
C ILE A 161 21.27 16.24 -11.46
N LYS A 162 22.40 16.92 -11.23
CA LYS A 162 23.64 16.63 -11.98
C LYS A 162 24.05 15.18 -11.75
N LYS A 163 24.24 14.45 -12.84
CA LYS A 163 24.70 13.06 -12.86
C LYS A 163 26.07 12.94 -12.17
N ARG A 164 26.10 12.54 -10.91
CA ARG A 164 27.34 12.52 -10.11
C ARG A 164 27.92 11.13 -9.84
N HIS A 165 27.16 10.05 -10.06
CA HIS A 165 27.66 8.72 -9.69
C HIS A 165 27.43 7.65 -10.75
N LYS A 166 28.50 6.95 -11.09
CA LYS A 166 28.41 5.62 -11.69
C LYS A 166 27.76 4.71 -10.61
N SER A 167 26.62 4.12 -10.89
CA SER A 167 26.10 3.05 -10.08
C SER A 167 27.18 1.98 -9.94
N VAL A 168 27.64 1.75 -8.73
CA VAL A 168 28.47 0.57 -8.44
C VAL A 168 27.55 -0.62 -8.68
N ILE A 169 27.81 -1.33 -9.77
CA ILE A 169 27.17 -2.64 -10.01
C ILE A 169 27.66 -3.55 -8.87
N VAL A 170 26.84 -3.69 -7.86
CA VAL A 170 27.10 -4.70 -6.80
C VAL A 170 26.77 -6.04 -7.42
N GLU A 171 27.76 -6.87 -7.60
CA GLU A 171 27.56 -8.29 -7.93
C GLU A 171 26.72 -8.91 -6.80
N LYS A 172 25.42 -8.93 -6.99
CA LYS A 172 24.49 -9.69 -6.16
C LYS A 172 24.33 -11.09 -6.69
N SER A 173 24.12 -12.01 -5.78
CA SER A 173 23.82 -13.43 -6.01
C SER A 173 22.99 -13.63 -7.28
N ASN A 174 23.49 -14.44 -8.20
CA ASN A 174 22.91 -14.68 -9.53
C ASN A 174 21.60 -15.50 -9.51
N ASN A 175 21.03 -15.81 -8.33
CA ASN A 175 19.90 -16.74 -8.26
C ASN A 175 18.83 -16.28 -7.25
N VAL A 176 17.87 -15.46 -7.73
CA VAL A 176 16.72 -14.97 -6.96
C VAL A 176 15.92 -16.13 -6.35
N PHE A 177 15.74 -17.23 -7.09
CA PHE A 177 15.04 -18.42 -6.59
C PHE A 177 15.78 -19.07 -5.41
N TYR A 178 17.11 -19.08 -5.42
CA TYR A 178 17.90 -19.57 -4.30
C TYR A 178 17.71 -18.69 -3.07
N ASP A 179 17.71 -17.38 -3.23
CA ASP A 179 17.51 -16.42 -2.12
C ASP A 179 16.12 -16.55 -1.50
N VAL A 180 15.07 -16.64 -2.32
CA VAL A 180 13.70 -16.88 -1.84
C VAL A 180 13.60 -18.24 -1.14
N LYS A 181 14.14 -19.31 -1.73
CA LYS A 181 14.11 -20.64 -1.14
C LYS A 181 14.87 -20.70 0.21
N SER A 182 16.05 -20.08 0.27
CA SER A 182 16.85 -20.05 1.50
C SER A 182 16.18 -19.21 2.59
N GLY A 183 15.55 -18.08 2.22
CA GLY A 183 14.75 -17.27 3.12
C GLY A 183 13.56 -18.02 3.68
N LEU A 184 12.81 -18.75 2.83
CA LEU A 184 11.70 -19.61 3.24
C LEU A 184 12.14 -20.71 4.19
N LEU A 185 13.21 -21.43 3.87
CA LEU A 185 13.75 -22.48 4.74
C LEU A 185 14.18 -21.93 6.11
N TYR A 186 14.81 -20.76 6.12
CA TYR A 186 15.18 -20.07 7.36
C TYR A 186 13.94 -19.68 8.19
N ALA A 187 12.94 -19.10 7.52
CA ALA A 187 11.69 -18.71 8.16
C ALA A 187 10.94 -19.92 8.75
N PHE A 188 10.88 -21.04 8.03
CA PHE A 188 10.25 -22.27 8.54
C PHE A 188 10.98 -22.86 9.75
N ARG A 189 12.30 -22.73 9.82
CA ARG A 189 13.11 -23.21 10.95
C ARG A 189 13.04 -22.30 12.17
N ASN A 190 12.76 -21.02 12.00
CA ASN A 190 12.64 -20.05 13.09
C ASN A 190 11.17 -19.82 13.45
N PRO A 191 10.68 -20.32 14.60
CA PRO A 191 9.27 -20.22 14.98
C PRO A 191 8.74 -18.78 15.07
N LEU A 192 9.58 -17.83 15.53
CA LEU A 192 9.20 -16.42 15.63
C LEU A 192 8.99 -15.80 14.25
N ILE A 193 9.98 -15.96 13.35
CA ILE A 193 9.92 -15.40 12.00
C ILE A 193 8.74 -16.00 11.22
N ARG A 194 8.54 -17.33 11.33
CA ARG A 194 7.40 -18.01 10.73
C ARG A 194 6.08 -17.42 11.20
N SER A 195 5.92 -17.20 12.50
CA SER A 195 4.70 -16.61 13.06
C SER A 195 4.47 -15.19 12.57
N LEU A 196 5.50 -14.36 12.49
CA LEU A 196 5.41 -12.99 11.99
C LEU A 196 5.03 -12.94 10.50
N LEU A 197 5.58 -13.85 9.68
CA LEU A 197 5.19 -13.94 8.26
C LEU A 197 3.76 -14.46 8.08
N ILE A 198 3.30 -15.42 8.90
CA ILE A 198 1.90 -15.87 8.89
C ILE A 198 0.96 -14.71 9.24
N ILE A 199 1.28 -13.95 10.27
CA ILE A 199 0.52 -12.75 10.64
C ILE A 199 0.51 -11.75 9.48
N SER A 200 1.61 -11.58 8.75
CA SER A 200 1.67 -10.63 7.64
C SER A 200 0.72 -10.99 6.47
N ILE A 201 0.34 -12.26 6.31
CA ILE A 201 -0.64 -12.70 5.30
C ILE A 201 -2.04 -12.10 5.59
N THR A 202 -2.33 -11.71 6.83
CA THR A 202 -3.60 -11.03 7.16
C THR A 202 -3.80 -9.73 6.39
N ALA A 203 -2.76 -9.19 5.73
CA ALA A 203 -2.87 -8.08 4.79
C ALA A 203 -3.93 -8.31 3.70
N ILE A 204 -4.23 -9.57 3.31
CA ILE A 204 -5.30 -9.87 2.36
C ILE A 204 -6.66 -9.39 2.85
N PHE A 205 -6.94 -9.53 4.15
CA PHE A 205 -8.20 -9.10 4.76
C PHE A 205 -8.30 -7.57 4.81
N SER A 206 -7.17 -6.89 5.01
CA SER A 206 -7.10 -5.44 4.85
C SER A 206 -7.43 -5.00 3.41
N GLY A 207 -7.06 -5.81 2.42
CA GLY A 207 -7.44 -5.59 1.02
C GLY A 207 -8.94 -5.82 0.78
N ILE A 208 -9.55 -6.80 1.45
CA ILE A 208 -10.99 -7.11 1.30
C ILE A 208 -11.88 -5.95 1.75
N TYR A 209 -11.50 -5.23 2.81
CA TYR A 209 -12.31 -4.11 3.28
C TYR A 209 -12.17 -2.84 2.42
N GLN A 210 -11.12 -2.69 1.63
CA GLN A 210 -10.87 -1.48 0.85
C GLN A 210 -11.98 -1.11 -0.15
N PRO A 211 -12.53 -2.05 -0.93
CA PRO A 211 -13.68 -1.77 -1.79
C PRO A 211 -14.93 -1.35 -1.01
N VAL A 212 -15.04 -1.70 0.28
CA VAL A 212 -16.16 -1.28 1.13
C VAL A 212 -16.21 0.24 1.28
N ILE A 213 -15.06 0.93 1.28
CA ILE A 213 -15.00 2.37 1.59
C ILE A 213 -15.82 3.20 0.57
N PRO A 214 -15.54 3.16 -0.75
CA PRO A 214 -16.32 3.94 -1.71
C PRO A 214 -17.79 3.48 -1.79
N VAL A 215 -18.06 2.19 -1.64
CA VAL A 215 -19.43 1.65 -1.66
C VAL A 215 -20.23 2.16 -0.47
N LYS A 216 -19.65 2.16 0.74
CA LYS A 216 -20.29 2.71 1.95
C LYS A 216 -20.60 4.18 1.82
N ILE A 217 -19.64 4.98 1.34
CA ILE A 217 -19.83 6.43 1.20
C ILE A 217 -20.87 6.74 0.14
N LYS A 218 -20.81 6.10 -1.03
CA LYS A 218 -21.68 6.38 -2.15
C LYS A 218 -23.07 5.75 -2.02
N ASN A 219 -23.11 4.42 -1.85
CA ASN A 219 -24.36 3.66 -1.97
C ASN A 219 -25.15 3.62 -0.65
N ASP A 220 -24.47 3.56 0.50
CA ASP A 220 -25.11 3.41 1.80
C ASP A 220 -25.41 4.77 2.47
N LEU A 221 -24.47 5.71 2.39
CA LEU A 221 -24.63 7.04 2.98
C LEU A 221 -25.10 8.11 1.98
N GLY A 222 -25.11 7.83 0.68
CA GLY A 222 -25.54 8.78 -0.36
C GLY A 222 -24.65 10.03 -0.48
N LEU A 223 -23.37 9.91 -0.14
CA LEU A 223 -22.40 11.00 -0.11
C LEU A 223 -21.49 10.99 -1.37
N GLY A 224 -20.80 12.11 -1.60
CA GLY A 224 -20.03 12.33 -2.81
C GLY A 224 -18.53 12.06 -2.70
N GLU A 225 -17.82 12.50 -3.74
CA GLU A 225 -16.37 12.35 -3.91
C GLU A 225 -15.57 13.08 -2.84
N PHE A 226 -16.07 14.24 -2.42
CA PHE A 226 -15.42 15.07 -1.42
C PHE A 226 -15.39 14.37 -0.06
N GLU A 227 -16.51 13.81 0.37
CA GLU A 227 -16.62 13.05 1.63
C GLU A 227 -15.79 11.77 1.56
N TYR A 228 -15.74 11.10 0.42
CA TYR A 228 -14.86 9.96 0.21
C TYR A 228 -13.37 10.34 0.39
N GLY A 229 -12.96 11.48 -0.16
CA GLY A 229 -11.61 12.01 0.02
C GLY A 229 -11.26 12.29 1.48
N ILE A 230 -12.18 12.93 2.23
CA ILE A 230 -11.99 13.22 3.66
C ILE A 230 -11.88 11.92 4.47
N VAL A 231 -12.75 10.95 4.25
CA VAL A 231 -12.71 9.66 4.94
C VAL A 231 -11.36 8.97 4.76
N LEU A 232 -10.82 8.95 3.55
CA LEU A 232 -9.49 8.39 3.29
C LEU A 232 -8.37 9.21 3.95
N ALA A 233 -8.48 10.53 4.00
CA ALA A 233 -7.52 11.39 4.67
C ALA A 233 -7.49 11.14 6.19
N MET A 234 -8.65 10.84 6.79
CA MET A 234 -8.75 10.52 8.23
C MET A 234 -8.01 9.22 8.58
N ASN A 235 -7.90 8.27 7.66
CA ASN A 235 -7.01 7.12 7.83
C ASN A 235 -5.54 7.56 7.95
N GLY A 236 -5.10 8.52 7.13
CA GLY A 236 -3.76 9.12 7.24
C GLY A 236 -3.53 9.84 8.57
N VAL A 237 -4.53 10.59 9.05
CA VAL A 237 -4.49 11.22 10.38
C VAL A 237 -4.34 10.16 11.48
N GLY A 238 -5.11 9.09 11.39
CA GLY A 238 -5.00 7.94 12.30
C GLY A 238 -3.61 7.31 12.27
N ALA A 239 -3.03 7.14 11.07
CA ALA A 239 -1.68 6.59 10.92
C ALA A 239 -0.62 7.50 11.57
N LEU A 240 -0.77 8.82 11.47
CA LEU A 240 0.11 9.77 12.15
C LEU A 240 -0.01 9.64 13.68
N ILE A 241 -1.23 9.61 14.21
CA ILE A 241 -1.50 9.41 15.64
C ILE A 241 -0.89 8.09 16.13
N GLY A 242 -1.10 7.00 15.39
CA GLY A 242 -0.55 5.67 15.70
C GLY A 242 0.98 5.67 15.72
N SER A 243 1.62 6.36 14.78
CA SER A 243 3.07 6.49 14.73
C SER A 243 3.64 7.28 15.92
N ILE A 244 2.98 8.37 16.31
CA ILE A 244 3.36 9.17 17.51
C ILE A 244 3.16 8.34 18.77
N PHE A 245 2.04 7.62 18.88
CA PHE A 245 1.76 6.73 20.00
C PHE A 245 2.83 5.66 20.16
N LEU A 246 3.22 5.01 19.06
CA LEU A 246 4.30 4.04 19.06
C LEU A 246 5.63 4.64 19.50
N PHE A 247 5.97 5.82 19.02
CA PHE A 247 7.20 6.50 19.40
C PHE A 247 7.29 6.74 20.91
N ILE A 248 6.17 7.10 21.55
CA ILE A 248 6.12 7.39 22.99
C ILE A 248 6.15 6.09 23.82
N ILE A 249 5.52 5.03 23.34
CA ILE A 249 5.23 3.83 24.17
C ILE A 249 6.18 2.66 23.87
N ASN A 250 6.87 2.66 22.72
CA ASN A 250 7.65 1.53 22.20
C ASN A 250 8.65 0.92 23.20
N GLU A 251 9.25 1.73 24.08
CA GLU A 251 10.20 1.25 25.09
C GLU A 251 9.54 0.74 26.38
N ARG A 252 8.25 1.08 26.60
CA ARG A 252 7.52 0.77 27.81
C ARG A 252 6.66 -0.49 27.74
N ILE A 253 6.32 -0.91 26.51
CA ILE A 253 5.40 -2.02 26.24
C ILE A 253 6.08 -3.07 25.38
N ARG A 254 5.89 -4.35 25.73
CA ARG A 254 6.39 -5.47 24.93
C ARG A 254 5.77 -5.45 23.54
N LYS A 255 6.55 -5.74 22.51
CA LYS A 255 6.14 -5.70 21.09
C LYS A 255 4.91 -6.54 20.80
N ILE A 256 4.72 -7.66 21.53
CA ILE A 256 3.53 -8.50 21.37
C ILE A 256 2.23 -7.76 21.71
N TYR A 257 2.22 -6.93 22.76
CA TYR A 257 1.03 -6.15 23.11
C TYR A 257 0.76 -5.05 22.08
N LEU A 258 1.82 -4.46 21.52
CA LEU A 258 1.67 -3.51 20.41
C LEU A 258 1.04 -4.15 19.19
N LEU A 259 1.41 -5.39 18.86
CA LEU A 259 0.79 -6.18 17.80
C LEU A 259 -0.69 -6.44 18.08
N ILE A 260 -1.03 -6.89 19.29
CA ILE A 260 -2.43 -7.16 19.67
C ILE A 260 -3.27 -5.89 19.58
N ILE A 261 -2.78 -4.78 20.13
CA ILE A 261 -3.47 -3.48 20.06
C ILE A 261 -3.66 -3.04 18.62
N SER A 262 -2.64 -3.24 17.75
CA SER A 262 -2.73 -2.90 16.33
C SER A 262 -3.85 -3.68 15.62
N PHE A 263 -3.94 -4.99 15.85
CA PHE A 263 -5.00 -5.84 15.29
C PHE A 263 -6.37 -5.41 15.80
N LEU A 264 -6.51 -5.25 17.12
CA LEU A 264 -7.79 -4.87 17.71
C LEU A 264 -8.26 -3.49 17.23
N ALA A 265 -7.35 -2.51 17.16
CA ALA A 265 -7.69 -1.18 16.66
C ALA A 265 -8.10 -1.22 15.18
N PHE A 266 -7.35 -1.97 14.36
CA PHE A 266 -7.66 -2.10 12.94
C PHE A 266 -9.00 -2.80 12.72
N ASP A 267 -9.18 -3.99 13.26
CA ASP A 267 -10.36 -4.81 13.03
C ASP A 267 -11.63 -4.21 13.64
N LEU A 268 -11.51 -3.56 14.82
CA LEU A 268 -12.60 -2.78 15.41
C LEU A 268 -12.97 -1.59 14.54
N GLY A 269 -11.97 -0.89 13.97
CA GLY A 269 -12.20 0.18 13.01
C GLY A 269 -12.94 -0.31 11.76
N VAL A 270 -12.56 -1.47 11.21
CA VAL A 270 -13.26 -2.09 10.07
C VAL A 270 -14.72 -2.40 10.40
N LEU A 271 -14.98 -2.99 11.57
CA LEU A 271 -16.34 -3.28 12.04
C LEU A 271 -17.17 -2.01 12.21
N ILE A 272 -16.64 -1.03 12.96
CA ILE A 272 -17.34 0.24 13.18
C ILE A 272 -17.64 0.91 11.85
N PHE A 273 -16.68 0.93 10.91
CA PHE A 273 -16.88 1.52 9.59
C PHE A 273 -18.01 0.84 8.80
N GLY A 274 -17.97 -0.49 8.72
CA GLY A 274 -18.96 -1.26 7.96
C GLY A 274 -20.39 -1.17 8.50
N PHE A 275 -20.53 -1.11 9.83
CA PHE A 275 -21.82 -1.04 10.51
C PHE A 275 -22.25 0.38 10.88
N SER A 276 -21.47 1.41 10.55
CA SER A 276 -21.78 2.79 10.93
C SER A 276 -23.05 3.29 10.26
N PRO A 277 -23.96 3.95 11.01
CA PRO A 277 -25.17 4.52 10.46
C PRO A 277 -24.98 5.92 9.87
N ASN A 278 -23.86 6.58 10.11
CA ASN A 278 -23.61 7.96 9.70
C ASN A 278 -22.13 8.26 9.43
N TYR A 279 -21.90 9.36 8.75
CA TYR A 279 -20.58 9.81 8.30
C TYR A 279 -19.59 10.11 9.43
N ALA A 280 -20.04 10.68 10.54
CA ALA A 280 -19.15 11.02 11.65
C ALA A 280 -18.52 9.77 12.29
N ILE A 281 -19.30 8.70 12.41
CA ILE A 281 -18.80 7.40 12.88
C ILE A 281 -17.82 6.79 11.87
N CYS A 282 -18.06 6.94 10.57
CA CYS A 282 -17.11 6.53 9.53
C CYS A 282 -15.76 7.25 9.68
N ILE A 283 -15.75 8.55 9.94
CA ILE A 283 -14.54 9.33 10.20
C ILE A 283 -13.77 8.79 11.40
N PHE A 284 -14.46 8.59 12.53
CA PHE A 284 -13.85 8.02 13.73
C PHE A 284 -13.26 6.63 13.47
N ALA A 285 -14.02 5.77 12.79
CA ALA A 285 -13.58 4.42 12.43
C ALA A 285 -12.31 4.45 11.56
N MET A 286 -12.21 5.37 10.61
CA MET A 286 -11.03 5.51 9.75
C MET A 286 -9.80 6.00 10.51
N ILE A 287 -9.97 6.86 11.51
CA ILE A 287 -8.86 7.24 12.39
C ILE A 287 -8.38 6.02 13.18
N LEU A 288 -9.29 5.26 13.75
CA LEU A 288 -8.95 4.03 14.51
C LEU A 288 -8.25 3.00 13.63
N LEU A 289 -8.75 2.79 12.42
CA LEU A 289 -8.12 1.97 11.38
C LEU A 289 -6.68 2.40 11.09
N GLY A 290 -6.48 3.70 10.90
CA GLY A 290 -5.17 4.28 10.63
C GLY A 290 -4.17 4.04 11.76
N VAL A 291 -4.61 4.20 13.01
CA VAL A 291 -3.80 3.90 14.21
C VAL A 291 -3.35 2.43 14.19
N GLY A 292 -4.27 1.50 13.96
CA GLY A 292 -3.97 0.07 13.92
C GLY A 292 -3.02 -0.29 12.78
N PHE A 293 -3.28 0.22 11.57
CA PHE A 293 -2.48 -0.04 10.39
C PHE A 293 -1.04 0.46 10.53
N ALA A 294 -0.83 1.71 10.99
CA ALA A 294 0.50 2.24 11.19
C ALA A 294 1.30 1.45 12.23
N SER A 295 0.63 1.08 13.33
CA SER A 295 1.25 0.29 14.39
C SER A 295 1.69 -1.09 13.90
N TRP A 296 0.87 -1.75 13.07
CA TRP A 296 1.18 -3.04 12.46
C TRP A 296 2.35 -2.94 11.47
N MET A 297 2.34 -1.92 10.60
CA MET A 297 3.38 -1.68 9.59
C MET A 297 4.76 -1.37 10.18
N VAL A 298 4.83 -0.88 11.42
CA VAL A 298 6.09 -0.62 12.12
C VAL A 298 6.54 -1.83 12.95
N THR A 299 5.63 -2.42 13.71
CA THR A 299 5.97 -3.45 14.70
C THR A 299 6.50 -4.74 14.07
N ILE A 300 5.89 -5.22 12.99
CA ILE A 300 6.31 -6.47 12.33
C ILE A 300 7.70 -6.37 11.71
N PRO A 301 8.02 -5.37 10.87
CA PRO A 301 9.37 -5.23 10.34
C PRO A 301 10.45 -5.06 11.41
N VAL A 302 10.17 -4.34 12.49
CA VAL A 302 11.10 -4.19 13.61
C VAL A 302 11.38 -5.56 14.24
N LEU A 303 10.36 -6.34 14.58
CA LEU A 303 10.52 -7.68 15.13
C LEU A 303 11.27 -8.62 14.18
N LEU A 304 11.00 -8.56 12.87
CA LEU A 304 11.72 -9.35 11.88
C LEU A 304 13.21 -8.94 11.81
N GLN A 305 13.50 -7.64 11.76
CA GLN A 305 14.87 -7.14 11.63
C GLN A 305 15.72 -7.42 12.87
N THR A 306 15.14 -7.28 14.06
CA THR A 306 15.87 -7.48 15.33
C THR A 306 16.10 -8.94 15.66
N ASN A 307 15.27 -9.85 15.13
CA ASN A 307 15.36 -11.30 15.43
C ASN A 307 15.91 -12.13 14.26
N THR A 308 16.44 -11.49 13.22
CA THR A 308 17.04 -12.17 12.07
C THR A 308 18.53 -11.86 11.99
N SER A 309 19.36 -12.88 11.73
CA SER A 309 20.80 -12.70 11.51
C SER A 309 21.07 -11.75 10.34
N ASP A 310 22.17 -11.00 10.39
CA ASP A 310 22.52 -9.99 9.39
C ASP A 310 22.55 -10.56 7.96
N GLU A 311 23.02 -11.80 7.79
CA GLU A 311 23.09 -12.50 6.51
C GLU A 311 21.71 -12.81 5.91
N MET A 312 20.70 -13.09 6.75
CA MET A 312 19.37 -13.49 6.32
C MET A 312 18.36 -12.36 6.34
N ARG A 313 18.69 -11.21 6.97
CA ARG A 313 17.78 -10.07 7.17
C ARG A 313 17.15 -9.59 5.87
N GLY A 314 17.94 -9.40 4.84
CA GLY A 314 17.44 -8.96 3.53
C GLY A 314 16.43 -9.95 2.92
N ARG A 315 16.70 -11.27 3.03
CA ARG A 315 15.82 -12.32 2.49
C ARG A 315 14.51 -12.40 3.26
N VAL A 316 14.55 -12.32 4.59
CA VAL A 316 13.35 -12.34 5.45
C VAL A 316 12.48 -11.11 5.23
N ILE A 317 13.08 -9.93 5.11
CA ILE A 317 12.34 -8.69 4.82
C ILE A 317 11.71 -8.72 3.41
N SER A 318 12.39 -9.30 2.43
CA SER A 318 11.80 -9.50 1.09
C SER A 318 10.57 -10.41 1.16
N LEU A 319 10.62 -11.51 1.93
CA LEU A 319 9.46 -12.38 2.16
C LEU A 319 8.30 -11.64 2.83
N TYR A 320 8.59 -10.79 3.82
CA TYR A 320 7.59 -9.96 4.46
C TYR A 320 6.88 -9.03 3.44
N TYR A 321 7.64 -8.34 2.59
CA TYR A 321 7.04 -7.51 1.54
C TYR A 321 6.21 -8.33 0.54
N MET A 322 6.62 -9.56 0.23
CA MET A 322 5.80 -10.46 -0.61
C MET A 322 4.46 -10.83 0.07
N THR A 323 4.45 -11.05 1.40
CA THR A 323 3.19 -11.31 2.12
C THR A 323 2.28 -10.10 2.17
N ILE A 324 2.81 -8.89 2.31
CA ILE A 324 2.00 -7.66 2.27
C ILE A 324 1.34 -7.48 0.89
N LEU A 325 1.99 -7.86 -0.19
CA LEU A 325 1.40 -7.74 -1.53
C LEU A 325 0.11 -8.54 -1.70
N THR A 326 -0.19 -9.51 -0.82
CA THR A 326 -1.49 -10.19 -0.79
C THR A 326 -2.67 -9.24 -0.56
N TYR A 327 -2.44 -8.06 0.02
CA TYR A 327 -3.40 -6.97 0.11
C TYR A 327 -4.06 -6.63 -1.23
N GLN A 328 -3.32 -6.68 -2.33
CA GLN A 328 -3.84 -6.39 -3.67
C GLN A 328 -4.83 -7.47 -4.15
N LEU A 329 -4.59 -8.73 -3.76
CA LEU A 329 -5.55 -9.81 -4.01
C LEU A 329 -6.84 -9.58 -3.21
N GLY A 330 -6.72 -8.99 -2.03
CA GLY A 330 -7.86 -8.61 -1.20
C GLY A 330 -8.82 -7.64 -1.90
N TRP A 331 -8.34 -6.71 -2.70
CA TRP A 331 -9.19 -5.83 -3.52
C TRP A 331 -10.09 -6.61 -4.47
N PHE A 332 -9.54 -7.62 -5.15
CA PHE A 332 -10.30 -8.47 -6.07
C PHE A 332 -11.37 -9.27 -5.33
N PHE A 333 -10.97 -10.00 -4.29
CA PHE A 333 -11.92 -10.80 -3.49
C PHE A 333 -12.94 -9.93 -2.78
N GLY A 334 -12.51 -8.76 -2.28
CA GLY A 334 -13.40 -7.79 -1.63
C GLY A 334 -14.49 -7.26 -2.54
N GLY A 335 -14.16 -6.93 -3.79
CA GLY A 335 -15.15 -6.52 -4.79
C GLY A 335 -16.15 -7.63 -5.11
N MET A 336 -15.69 -8.89 -5.23
CA MET A 336 -16.57 -10.04 -5.44
C MET A 336 -17.50 -10.28 -4.25
N LEU A 337 -16.98 -10.23 -3.02
CA LEU A 337 -17.76 -10.42 -1.80
C LEU A 337 -18.81 -9.32 -1.63
N LEU A 338 -18.45 -8.06 -1.92
CA LEU A 338 -19.38 -6.93 -1.86
C LEU A 338 -20.57 -7.11 -2.78
N GLU A 339 -20.32 -7.44 -4.05
CA GLU A 339 -21.36 -7.62 -5.05
C GLU A 339 -22.28 -8.82 -4.71
N SER A 340 -21.70 -9.89 -4.11
CA SER A 340 -22.45 -11.10 -3.79
C SER A 340 -23.19 -11.06 -2.45
N PHE A 341 -22.62 -10.43 -1.44
CA PHE A 341 -23.07 -10.53 -0.04
C PHE A 341 -23.26 -9.17 0.66
N GLY A 342 -22.90 -8.07 0.01
CA GLY A 342 -23.02 -6.73 0.55
C GLY A 342 -21.95 -6.36 1.59
N ILE A 343 -22.06 -5.13 2.11
CA ILE A 343 -21.08 -4.51 3.01
C ILE A 343 -20.86 -5.30 4.29
N HIS A 344 -21.94 -5.65 5.00
CA HIS A 344 -21.86 -6.23 6.33
C HIS A 344 -21.14 -7.59 6.33
N VAL A 345 -21.50 -8.47 5.39
CA VAL A 345 -20.88 -9.80 5.28
C VAL A 345 -19.41 -9.67 4.86
N SER A 346 -19.09 -8.78 3.91
CA SER A 346 -17.70 -8.55 3.48
C SER A 346 -16.81 -8.07 4.63
N VAL A 347 -17.31 -7.15 5.44
CA VAL A 347 -16.63 -6.65 6.64
C VAL A 347 -16.44 -7.74 7.68
N LEU A 348 -17.47 -8.56 7.93
CA LEU A 348 -17.37 -9.69 8.86
C LEU A 348 -16.34 -10.73 8.39
N ILE A 349 -16.32 -11.08 7.11
CA ILE A 349 -15.32 -12.01 6.55
C ILE A 349 -13.91 -11.44 6.72
N ALA A 350 -13.72 -10.15 6.39
CA ALA A 350 -12.43 -9.49 6.56
C ALA A 350 -11.95 -9.52 8.02
N THR A 351 -12.82 -9.13 8.95
CA THR A 351 -12.49 -9.05 10.37
C THR A 351 -12.28 -10.43 11.01
N ILE A 352 -13.22 -11.36 10.79
CA ILE A 352 -13.13 -12.72 11.38
C ILE A 352 -11.90 -13.44 10.81
N GLY A 353 -11.62 -13.30 9.52
CA GLY A 353 -10.44 -13.88 8.88
C GLY A 353 -9.14 -13.32 9.45
N SER A 354 -9.04 -12.01 9.58
CA SER A 354 -7.90 -11.32 10.19
C SER A 354 -7.68 -11.76 11.64
N LEU A 355 -8.71 -11.64 12.48
CA LEU A 355 -8.66 -12.00 13.89
C LEU A 355 -8.38 -13.49 14.11
N SER A 356 -8.96 -14.38 13.29
CA SER A 356 -8.74 -15.82 13.41
C SER A 356 -7.26 -16.18 13.18
N ILE A 357 -6.65 -15.68 12.11
CA ILE A 357 -5.22 -15.93 11.84
C ILE A 357 -4.35 -15.23 12.90
N GLY A 358 -4.63 -13.99 13.25
CA GLY A 358 -3.90 -13.25 14.27
C GLY A 358 -3.95 -13.95 15.63
N ALA A 359 -5.16 -14.25 16.14
CA ALA A 359 -5.36 -14.88 17.43
C ALA A 359 -4.76 -16.29 17.49
N THR A 360 -5.02 -17.14 16.50
CA THR A 360 -4.45 -18.49 16.46
C THR A 360 -2.93 -18.45 16.44
N THR A 361 -2.32 -17.57 15.64
CA THR A 361 -0.87 -17.45 15.57
C THR A 361 -0.29 -16.97 16.92
N ILE A 362 -0.91 -15.98 17.57
CA ILE A 362 -0.46 -15.46 18.87
C ILE A 362 -0.64 -16.52 19.97
N LEU A 363 -1.76 -17.24 20.00
CA LEU A 363 -2.05 -18.24 21.02
C LEU A 363 -1.12 -19.46 20.92
N PHE A 364 -0.86 -19.95 19.72
CA PHE A 364 -0.04 -21.16 19.52
C PHE A 364 1.46 -20.90 19.43
N SER A 365 1.92 -19.66 19.20
CA SER A 365 3.34 -19.33 19.11
C SER A 365 3.91 -18.87 20.45
N LYS A 366 4.55 -19.80 21.18
CA LYS A 366 5.30 -19.44 22.42
C LYS A 366 6.41 -18.43 22.15
N SER A 367 7.11 -18.58 21.03
CA SER A 367 8.22 -17.68 20.63
C SER A 367 7.73 -16.24 20.38
N LEU A 368 6.54 -16.05 19.81
CA LEU A 368 5.97 -14.73 19.60
C LEU A 368 5.54 -14.08 20.93
N ARG A 369 4.96 -14.86 21.84
CA ARG A 369 4.57 -14.36 23.18
C ARG A 369 5.74 -13.99 24.07
N SER A 370 6.92 -14.58 23.84
CA SER A 370 8.17 -14.24 24.57
C SER A 370 8.98 -13.13 23.90
N ALA A 371 8.62 -12.68 22.68
CA ALA A 371 9.31 -11.63 21.97
C ALA A 371 9.16 -10.27 22.70
N ASN A 372 10.29 -9.58 22.88
CA ASN A 372 10.38 -8.25 23.52
C ASN A 372 10.53 -7.16 22.48
#